data_79ad22405152f8c032a02dfbb3433468
#
_entry.id   79ad22405152f8c032a02dfbb3433468
#
_cell.length_a   1.000
_cell.length_b   1.000
_cell.length_c   1.000
_cell.angle_alpha   90.00
_cell.angle_beta   90.00
_cell.angle_gamma   90.00
#
_symmetry.space_group_name_H-M   'P 1'
#
loop_
_entity.id
_entity.type
_entity.pdbx_description
1 polymer ?
#
loop_
_entity_poly.entity_id
_entity_poly.type
_entity_poly.pdbx_seq_one_letter_code
_entity_poly.pdbx_strand_id
1 'polypeptide(L)'
;MKLWQKLYVVLIIPILLILNIAIYLLFGITYKENIAAEKKQAVGDFGMIIDQIYGEMQQSQLNDKDVKNIIQKYTNYYKQQKIELGLWQGEKKKKIYYSDKAHFNTKKNSIKNNKVIKCYIDGHTRLMVFKLQKYKKKTFYFGYEKTLYNLDSMWKNIRIYYAIGSLVISIIMALFMIVVLQKCIKPVENLNETVKKMAGGELETRTDIKGSDELAVLGKNINIMAETIENNMKQIMDEAERKQWFIDNLAHEMKTPVTGICGFVEYMERAKISDEEKMECLGFIGHEAKRLQNMSYELLDLAVIRHSDIKKQNIS
;
A
#
# COMPACT_ATOMS: atom_id res chain seq x y z
N MET A 1 -5.86 1.68 -17.33
CA MET A 1 -5.83 1.00 -16.01
C MET A 1 -6.83 1.68 -15.09
N LYS A 2 -7.69 0.91 -14.42
CA LYS A 2 -8.61 1.42 -13.39
C LYS A 2 -7.81 1.93 -12.17
N LEU A 3 -8.40 2.81 -11.37
CA LEU A 3 -7.75 3.42 -10.20
C LEU A 3 -7.20 2.36 -9.22
N TRP A 4 -7.99 1.33 -8.93
CA TRP A 4 -7.58 0.25 -8.03
C TRP A 4 -6.35 -0.53 -8.53
N GLN A 5 -6.20 -0.69 -9.86
CA GLN A 5 -5.03 -1.37 -10.46
C GLN A 5 -3.74 -0.53 -10.29
N LYS A 6 -3.85 0.80 -10.43
CA LYS A 6 -2.73 1.71 -10.19
C LYS A 6 -2.30 1.67 -8.73
N LEU A 7 -3.26 1.76 -7.80
CA LEU A 7 -3.02 1.68 -6.36
C LEU A 7 -2.44 0.32 -5.96
N TYR A 8 -2.95 -0.78 -6.54
CA TYR A 8 -2.41 -2.11 -6.32
C TYR A 8 -0.91 -2.18 -6.63
N VAL A 9 -0.52 -1.76 -7.84
CA VAL A 9 0.89 -1.80 -8.27
C VAL A 9 1.78 -0.92 -7.39
N VAL A 10 1.32 0.30 -7.06
CA VAL A 10 2.08 1.24 -6.24
C VAL A 10 2.28 0.73 -4.80
N LEU A 11 1.30 0.03 -4.24
CA LEU A 11 1.37 -0.45 -2.86
C LEU A 11 2.06 -1.81 -2.75
N ILE A 12 1.77 -2.76 -3.67
CA ILE A 12 2.26 -4.14 -3.55
C ILE A 12 3.76 -4.26 -3.80
N ILE A 13 4.31 -3.51 -4.77
CA ILE A 13 5.73 -3.60 -5.11
C ILE A 13 6.63 -3.24 -3.92
N PRO A 14 6.49 -2.08 -3.25
CA PRO A 14 7.34 -1.75 -2.11
C PRO A 14 7.12 -2.69 -0.92
N ILE A 15 5.89 -3.14 -0.66
CA ILE A 15 5.61 -4.09 0.43
C ILE A 15 6.34 -5.41 0.19
N LEU A 16 6.24 -6.00 -1.00
CA LEU A 16 6.92 -7.24 -1.34
C LEU A 16 8.44 -7.08 -1.31
N LEU A 17 8.96 -5.94 -1.76
CA LEU A 17 10.38 -5.65 -1.74
C LEU A 17 10.91 -5.57 -0.31
N ILE A 18 10.23 -4.82 0.57
CA ILE A 18 10.60 -4.68 1.98
C ILE A 18 10.53 -6.05 2.68
N LEU A 19 9.48 -6.83 2.45
CA LEU A 19 9.30 -8.16 3.03
C LEU A 19 10.47 -9.10 2.66
N ASN A 20 10.80 -9.17 1.38
CA ASN A 20 11.86 -10.05 0.91
C ASN A 20 13.26 -9.60 1.38
N ILE A 21 13.51 -8.29 1.43
CA ILE A 21 14.74 -7.75 2.02
C ILE A 21 14.83 -8.11 3.51
N ALA A 22 13.75 -7.95 4.28
CA ALA A 22 13.73 -8.28 5.70
C ALA A 22 14.02 -9.77 5.94
N ILE A 23 13.41 -10.67 5.17
CA ILE A 23 13.67 -12.11 5.23
C ILE A 23 15.14 -12.42 4.91
N TYR A 24 15.68 -11.80 3.86
CA TYR A 24 17.08 -11.99 3.48
C TYR A 24 18.05 -11.50 4.55
N LEU A 25 17.79 -10.34 5.16
CA LEU A 25 18.61 -9.82 6.26
C LEU A 25 18.55 -10.74 7.49
N LEU A 26 17.36 -11.21 7.85
CA LEU A 26 17.16 -12.11 8.98
C LEU A 26 17.94 -13.41 8.77
N PHE A 27 17.89 -13.98 7.58
CA PHE A 27 18.70 -15.14 7.21
C PHE A 27 20.21 -14.84 7.37
N GLY A 28 20.67 -13.68 6.86
CA GLY A 28 22.07 -13.27 6.96
C GLY A 28 22.57 -13.10 8.39
N ILE A 29 21.74 -12.52 9.27
CA ILE A 29 22.05 -12.36 10.70
C ILE A 29 22.16 -13.73 11.37
N THR A 30 21.16 -14.59 11.19
CA THR A 30 21.13 -15.93 11.79
C THR A 30 22.33 -16.78 11.34
N TYR A 31 22.67 -16.72 10.04
CA TYR A 31 23.86 -17.39 9.52
C TYR A 31 25.14 -16.88 10.18
N LYS A 32 25.30 -15.55 10.32
CA LYS A 32 26.48 -14.93 10.93
C LYS A 32 26.62 -15.31 12.41
N GLU A 33 25.52 -15.32 13.15
CA GLU A 33 25.50 -15.71 14.57
C GLU A 33 25.89 -17.17 14.75
N ASN A 34 25.35 -18.07 13.93
CA ASN A 34 25.72 -19.50 13.99
C ASN A 34 27.20 -19.73 13.68
N ILE A 35 27.74 -19.04 12.66
CA ILE A 35 29.20 -19.13 12.38
C ILE A 35 30.03 -18.55 13.53
N ALA A 36 29.57 -17.51 14.20
CA ALA A 36 30.26 -16.95 15.36
C ALA A 36 30.24 -17.93 16.54
N ALA A 37 29.12 -18.58 16.78
CA ALA A 37 29.02 -19.64 17.81
C ALA A 37 29.96 -20.83 17.52
N GLU A 38 29.97 -21.32 16.27
CA GLU A 38 30.89 -22.40 15.87
C GLU A 38 32.35 -22.00 16.02
N LYS A 39 32.72 -20.75 15.72
CA LYS A 39 34.06 -20.22 15.94
C LYS A 39 34.44 -20.23 17.43
N LYS A 40 33.52 -19.79 18.29
CA LYS A 40 33.73 -19.75 19.74
C LYS A 40 33.88 -21.16 20.28
N GLN A 41 33.05 -22.10 19.84
CA GLN A 41 33.13 -23.50 20.20
C GLN A 41 34.44 -24.13 19.75
N ALA A 42 34.87 -23.89 18.49
CA ALA A 42 36.13 -24.42 17.98
C ALA A 42 37.36 -23.96 18.79
N VAL A 43 37.35 -22.70 19.30
CA VAL A 43 38.42 -22.24 20.21
C VAL A 43 38.39 -22.98 21.55
N GLY A 44 37.19 -23.20 22.11
CA GLY A 44 37.00 -23.95 23.35
C GLY A 44 37.45 -25.40 23.23
N ASP A 45 36.94 -26.11 22.21
CA ASP A 45 37.30 -27.48 21.91
C ASP A 45 38.83 -27.65 21.74
N PHE A 46 39.43 -26.73 20.96
CA PHE A 46 40.86 -26.71 20.74
C PHE A 46 41.67 -26.46 22.02
N GLY A 47 41.18 -25.55 22.88
CA GLY A 47 41.77 -25.29 24.19
C GLY A 47 41.85 -26.58 25.03
N MET A 48 40.70 -27.25 25.17
CA MET A 48 40.63 -28.53 25.94
C MET A 48 41.52 -29.62 25.37
N ILE A 49 41.53 -29.79 24.05
CA ILE A 49 42.38 -30.80 23.39
C ILE A 49 43.86 -30.51 23.64
N ILE A 50 44.30 -29.25 23.52
CA ILE A 50 45.69 -28.91 23.76
C ILE A 50 46.07 -29.10 25.22
N ASP A 51 45.23 -28.71 26.15
CA ASP A 51 45.52 -28.86 27.57
C ASP A 51 45.66 -30.34 27.97
N GLN A 52 44.84 -31.24 27.36
CA GLN A 52 44.99 -32.67 27.52
C GLN A 52 46.31 -33.20 26.91
N ILE A 53 46.62 -32.83 25.68
CA ILE A 53 47.86 -33.20 25.01
C ILE A 53 49.06 -32.70 25.81
N TYR A 54 49.03 -31.45 26.30
CA TYR A 54 50.10 -30.85 27.08
C TYR A 54 50.30 -31.54 28.43
N GLY A 55 49.21 -31.90 29.12
CA GLY A 55 49.25 -32.71 30.35
C GLY A 55 49.97 -34.04 30.15
N GLU A 56 49.60 -34.78 29.07
CA GLU A 56 50.21 -36.04 28.72
C GLU A 56 51.73 -35.89 28.34
N MET A 57 52.07 -34.78 27.66
CA MET A 57 53.48 -34.44 27.35
C MET A 57 54.30 -34.08 28.58
N GLN A 58 53.72 -33.55 29.64
CA GLN A 58 54.44 -33.21 30.88
C GLN A 58 54.74 -34.46 31.72
N GLN A 59 53.87 -35.43 31.76
CA GLN A 59 54.02 -36.66 32.56
C GLN A 59 55.08 -37.61 32.03
N SER A 60 55.40 -37.52 30.74
CA SER A 60 56.41 -38.38 30.12
C SER A 60 57.64 -37.62 29.69
N GLN A 61 58.85 -38.16 29.96
CA GLN A 61 60.15 -37.60 29.48
C GLN A 61 60.31 -37.88 27.98
N LEU A 62 59.57 -37.07 27.13
CA LEU A 62 59.32 -37.43 25.74
C LEU A 62 60.38 -36.94 24.76
N ASN A 63 60.73 -37.87 23.85
CA ASN A 63 61.41 -37.58 22.59
C ASN A 63 60.41 -37.06 21.52
N ASP A 64 60.89 -36.44 20.44
CA ASP A 64 60.04 -35.92 19.35
C ASP A 64 59.14 -37.00 18.74
N LYS A 65 59.48 -38.27 18.81
CA LYS A 65 58.74 -39.46 18.34
C LYS A 65 57.49 -39.72 19.19
N ASP A 66 57.61 -39.51 20.50
CA ASP A 66 56.51 -39.75 21.45
C ASP A 66 55.46 -38.63 21.35
N VAL A 67 55.88 -37.37 21.12
CA VAL A 67 54.99 -36.23 20.85
C VAL A 67 54.14 -36.45 19.60
N LYS A 68 54.72 -37.02 18.53
CA LYS A 68 54.01 -37.41 17.32
C LYS A 68 52.93 -38.47 17.62
N ASN A 69 53.27 -39.50 18.41
CA ASN A 69 52.33 -40.59 18.74
C ASN A 69 51.13 -40.07 19.57
N ILE A 70 51.37 -39.16 20.52
CA ILE A 70 50.31 -38.55 21.32
C ILE A 70 49.34 -37.81 20.41
N ILE A 71 49.82 -36.95 19.54
CA ILE A 71 48.96 -36.19 18.64
C ILE A 71 48.20 -37.11 17.68
N GLN A 72 48.84 -38.15 17.19
CA GLN A 72 48.16 -39.13 16.34
C GLN A 72 47.04 -39.85 17.07
N LYS A 73 47.23 -40.20 18.36
CA LYS A 73 46.23 -40.78 19.24
C LYS A 73 44.99 -39.83 19.34
N TYR A 74 45.22 -38.56 19.65
CA TYR A 74 44.16 -37.56 19.76
C TYR A 74 43.49 -37.29 18.39
N THR A 75 44.25 -37.23 17.31
CA THR A 75 43.68 -37.09 15.96
C THR A 75 42.74 -38.25 15.62
N ASN A 76 43.13 -39.46 15.91
CA ASN A 76 42.29 -40.64 15.69
C ASN A 76 41.02 -40.62 16.56
N TYR A 77 41.15 -40.21 17.83
CA TYR A 77 40.01 -40.07 18.75
C TYR A 77 38.96 -39.05 18.25
N TYR A 78 39.41 -37.87 17.81
CA TYR A 78 38.53 -36.80 17.36
C TYR A 78 38.14 -36.90 15.87
N LYS A 79 38.63 -37.88 15.14
CA LYS A 79 38.35 -38.09 13.71
C LYS A 79 36.86 -38.21 13.39
N GLN A 80 36.08 -38.85 14.28
CA GLN A 80 34.63 -38.97 14.13
C GLN A 80 33.93 -37.59 14.21
N GLN A 81 34.49 -36.65 14.95
CA GLN A 81 34.00 -35.29 15.08
C GLN A 81 34.47 -34.39 13.93
N LYS A 82 35.13 -34.94 12.89
CA LYS A 82 35.67 -34.18 11.74
C LYS A 82 36.70 -33.13 12.14
N ILE A 83 37.48 -33.45 13.20
CA ILE A 83 38.56 -32.60 13.70
C ILE A 83 39.88 -33.22 13.25
N GLU A 84 40.71 -32.39 12.63
CA GLU A 84 42.05 -32.77 12.21
C GLU A 84 43.08 -31.90 12.98
N LEU A 85 44.14 -32.52 13.44
CA LEU A 85 45.19 -31.85 14.23
C LEU A 85 46.50 -31.78 13.45
N GLY A 86 47.27 -30.73 13.71
CA GLY A 86 48.60 -30.50 13.15
C GLY A 86 49.59 -30.02 14.19
N LEU A 87 50.86 -30.42 14.05
CA LEU A 87 51.94 -30.00 14.89
C LEU A 87 53.17 -29.58 14.08
N TRP A 88 53.71 -28.43 14.43
CA TRP A 88 54.98 -27.93 13.90
C TRP A 88 55.88 -27.51 15.05
N GLN A 89 57.20 -27.57 14.83
CA GLN A 89 58.22 -27.21 15.84
C GLN A 89 59.10 -26.09 15.33
N GLY A 90 59.48 -25.21 16.25
CA GLY A 90 60.46 -24.12 16.05
C GLY A 90 59.97 -22.99 15.17
N GLU A 91 60.77 -21.92 15.09
CA GLU A 91 60.44 -20.70 14.34
C GLU A 91 60.25 -20.96 12.81
N LYS A 92 61.04 -21.91 12.27
CA LYS A 92 60.94 -22.32 10.87
C LYS A 92 59.76 -23.25 10.62
N LYS A 93 58.90 -23.53 11.63
CA LYS A 93 57.69 -24.33 11.55
C LYS A 93 57.98 -25.72 10.91
N LYS A 94 59.01 -26.39 11.36
CA LYS A 94 59.31 -27.76 10.88
C LYS A 94 58.13 -28.67 11.22
N LYS A 95 57.57 -29.33 10.21
CA LYS A 95 56.43 -30.25 10.34
C LYS A 95 56.87 -31.47 11.17
N ILE A 96 56.16 -31.72 12.26
CA ILE A 96 56.29 -32.96 13.04
C ILE A 96 55.18 -33.94 12.63
N TYR A 97 53.96 -33.48 12.66
CA TYR A 97 52.79 -34.26 12.32
C TYR A 97 51.69 -33.38 11.77
N TYR A 98 50.97 -33.80 10.81
CA TYR A 98 49.59 -33.40 10.59
C TYR A 98 48.79 -34.48 9.87
N SER A 99 47.50 -34.47 10.09
CA SER A 99 46.59 -35.45 9.49
C SER A 99 46.58 -35.31 7.96
N ASP A 100 46.51 -36.45 7.25
CA ASP A 100 46.51 -36.50 5.78
C ASP A 100 45.34 -35.74 5.13
N LYS A 101 44.26 -35.55 5.87
CA LYS A 101 43.07 -34.81 5.41
C LYS A 101 43.06 -33.33 5.80
N ALA A 102 44.06 -32.88 6.54
CA ALA A 102 44.13 -31.50 6.96
C ALA A 102 44.70 -30.57 5.84
N HIS A 103 44.12 -29.38 5.72
CA HIS A 103 44.47 -28.41 4.68
C HIS A 103 45.23 -27.18 5.24
N PHE A 104 46.06 -27.42 6.26
CA PHE A 104 46.83 -26.35 6.88
C PHE A 104 47.80 -25.68 5.90
N ASN A 105 47.53 -24.46 5.48
CA ASN A 105 48.43 -23.66 4.67
C ASN A 105 49.22 -22.68 5.57
N THR A 106 50.41 -23.14 6.02
CA THR A 106 51.26 -22.34 6.93
C THR A 106 51.98 -21.18 6.28
N LYS A 107 52.05 -21.15 4.92
CA LYS A 107 52.77 -20.09 4.20
C LYS A 107 51.96 -18.80 4.04
N LYS A 108 50.64 -18.89 4.00
CA LYS A 108 49.75 -17.76 3.67
C LYS A 108 49.17 -17.00 4.88
N ASN A 109 49.18 -17.62 6.05
CA ASN A 109 48.56 -17.02 7.24
C ASN A 109 49.60 -16.78 8.30
N SER A 110 49.79 -15.53 8.69
CA SER A 110 50.45 -15.18 9.94
C SER A 110 49.71 -15.91 11.06
N ILE A 111 50.29 -17.02 11.56
CA ILE A 111 49.72 -17.78 12.67
C ILE A 111 49.68 -16.89 13.90
N LYS A 112 48.54 -16.23 14.09
CA LYS A 112 48.23 -15.47 15.29
C LYS A 112 47.62 -16.42 16.31
N ASN A 113 48.14 -16.37 17.53
CA ASN A 113 47.68 -17.23 18.63
C ASN A 113 46.14 -17.05 18.85
N ASN A 114 45.43 -18.14 18.93
CA ASN A 114 43.95 -18.23 19.12
C ASN A 114 43.07 -17.52 18.08
N LYS A 115 43.61 -17.12 16.93
CA LYS A 115 42.77 -16.56 15.86
C LYS A 115 42.10 -17.66 15.05
N VAL A 116 40.78 -17.62 14.97
CA VAL A 116 39.98 -18.53 14.10
C VAL A 116 39.98 -18.01 12.68
N ILE A 117 40.40 -18.84 11.76
CA ILE A 117 40.37 -18.56 10.32
C ILE A 117 39.25 -19.41 9.71
N LYS A 118 38.28 -18.76 9.04
CA LYS A 118 37.26 -19.46 8.25
C LYS A 118 37.81 -19.58 6.82
N CYS A 119 37.84 -20.80 6.30
CA CYS A 119 38.23 -21.09 4.93
C CYS A 119 37.12 -21.88 4.24
N TYR A 120 37.04 -21.77 2.92
CA TYR A 120 36.17 -22.63 2.10
C TYR A 120 37.07 -23.46 1.19
N ILE A 121 37.09 -24.80 1.41
CA ILE A 121 37.96 -25.72 0.72
C ILE A 121 37.17 -26.99 0.38
N ASP A 122 37.28 -27.46 -0.86
CA ASP A 122 36.61 -28.66 -1.37
C ASP A 122 35.10 -28.68 -1.14
N GLY A 123 34.44 -27.50 -1.33
CA GLY A 123 32.98 -27.41 -1.16
C GLY A 123 32.49 -27.29 0.27
N HIS A 124 33.39 -27.21 1.26
CA HIS A 124 33.05 -27.20 2.68
C HIS A 124 33.66 -26.03 3.43
N THR A 125 32.89 -25.51 4.39
CA THR A 125 33.39 -24.51 5.34
C THR A 125 34.25 -25.19 6.39
N ARG A 126 35.47 -24.71 6.57
CA ARG A 126 36.43 -25.20 7.57
C ARG A 126 36.84 -24.07 8.50
N LEU A 127 36.96 -24.42 9.79
CA LEU A 127 37.49 -23.53 10.82
C LEU A 127 38.87 -23.98 11.19
N MET A 128 39.86 -23.12 11.10
CA MET A 128 41.24 -23.39 11.50
C MET A 128 41.59 -22.50 12.68
N VAL A 129 42.18 -23.10 13.71
CA VAL A 129 42.69 -22.39 14.88
C VAL A 129 44.13 -22.83 15.11
N PHE A 130 44.96 -21.88 15.49
CA PHE A 130 46.37 -22.14 15.80
C PHE A 130 46.67 -21.63 17.19
N LYS A 131 47.42 -22.42 17.97
CA LYS A 131 47.90 -22.07 19.30
C LYS A 131 49.39 -22.35 19.40
N LEU A 132 50.10 -21.36 19.96
CA LEU A 132 51.53 -21.51 20.24
C LEU A 132 51.67 -21.94 21.68
N GLN A 133 52.48 -22.99 21.90
CA GLN A 133 52.80 -23.49 23.23
C GLN A 133 54.28 -23.77 23.35
N LYS A 134 54.89 -23.34 24.49
CA LYS A 134 56.29 -23.59 24.80
C LYS A 134 56.39 -24.80 25.74
N TYR A 135 57.20 -25.76 25.36
CA TYR A 135 57.46 -26.92 26.20
C TYR A 135 58.99 -27.14 26.30
N LYS A 136 59.51 -27.13 27.53
CA LYS A 136 61.00 -27.06 27.80
C LYS A 136 61.61 -25.89 27.02
N LYS A 137 62.66 -26.05 26.25
CA LYS A 137 63.26 -25.02 25.40
C LYS A 137 62.77 -24.97 23.96
N LYS A 138 61.72 -25.78 23.65
CA LYS A 138 61.17 -25.86 22.28
C LYS A 138 59.82 -25.18 22.18
N THR A 139 59.57 -24.52 21.03
CA THR A 139 58.28 -23.88 20.72
C THR A 139 57.50 -24.78 19.75
N PHE A 140 56.26 -25.10 20.10
CA PHE A 140 55.35 -25.89 19.28
C PHE A 140 54.20 -25.05 18.81
N TYR A 141 53.78 -25.29 17.55
CA TYR A 141 52.59 -24.70 16.94
C TYR A 141 51.59 -25.81 16.74
N PHE A 142 50.49 -25.72 17.45
CA PHE A 142 49.36 -26.66 17.29
C PHE A 142 48.39 -26.06 16.31
N GLY A 143 47.88 -26.86 15.40
CA GLY A 143 46.81 -26.51 14.47
C GLY A 143 45.61 -27.43 14.72
N TYR A 144 44.47 -26.82 14.65
CA TYR A 144 43.15 -27.46 14.72
C TYR A 144 42.37 -27.10 13.48
N GLU A 145 41.79 -28.07 12.82
CA GLU A 145 40.88 -27.88 11.68
C GLU A 145 39.60 -28.68 11.94
N LYS A 146 38.46 -27.98 11.96
CA LYS A 146 37.11 -28.59 12.04
C LYS A 146 36.37 -28.33 10.74
N THR A 147 35.92 -29.36 10.07
CA THR A 147 35.07 -29.26 8.89
C THR A 147 33.61 -29.17 9.30
N LEU A 148 32.92 -28.13 8.88
CA LEU A 148 31.51 -27.89 9.18
C LEU A 148 30.58 -28.52 8.13
N TYR A 149 30.78 -29.82 7.87
CA TYR A 149 30.09 -30.53 6.79
C TYR A 149 28.56 -30.45 6.90
N ASN A 150 28.04 -30.71 8.09
CA ASN A 150 26.58 -30.67 8.33
C ASN A 150 26.02 -29.26 8.25
N LEU A 151 26.82 -28.24 8.58
CA LEU A 151 26.38 -26.86 8.59
C LEU A 151 26.14 -26.36 7.17
N ASP A 152 27.03 -26.67 6.23
CA ASP A 152 26.88 -26.22 4.83
C ASP A 152 25.64 -26.84 4.16
N SER A 153 25.38 -28.13 4.40
CA SER A 153 24.20 -28.82 3.87
C SER A 153 22.89 -28.31 4.52
N MET A 154 22.90 -28.16 5.85
CA MET A 154 21.77 -27.57 6.58
C MET A 154 21.43 -26.16 6.05
N TRP A 155 22.44 -25.26 5.92
CA TRP A 155 22.23 -23.92 5.46
C TRP A 155 21.75 -23.84 4.01
N LYS A 156 22.18 -24.78 3.16
CA LYS A 156 21.64 -24.91 1.81
C LYS A 156 20.15 -25.22 1.83
N ASN A 157 19.72 -26.17 2.66
CA ASN A 157 18.31 -26.55 2.78
C ASN A 157 17.49 -25.41 3.42
N ILE A 158 17.99 -24.81 4.50
CA ILE A 158 17.35 -23.67 5.17
C ILE A 158 17.15 -22.53 4.19
N ARG A 159 18.14 -22.20 3.36
CA ARG A 159 18.02 -21.16 2.33
C ARG A 159 16.88 -21.45 1.34
N ILE A 160 16.72 -22.73 0.94
CA ILE A 160 15.62 -23.13 0.06
C ILE A 160 14.27 -22.95 0.76
N TYR A 161 14.16 -23.35 2.04
CA TYR A 161 12.93 -23.18 2.82
C TYR A 161 12.56 -21.70 3.00
N TYR A 162 13.55 -20.82 3.26
CA TYR A 162 13.32 -19.37 3.32
C TYR A 162 12.85 -18.82 1.97
N ALA A 163 13.44 -19.27 0.86
CA ALA A 163 13.05 -18.84 -0.48
C ALA A 163 11.61 -19.29 -0.82
N ILE A 164 11.27 -20.54 -0.53
CA ILE A 164 9.90 -21.06 -0.74
C ILE A 164 8.91 -20.32 0.17
N GLY A 165 9.25 -20.17 1.46
CA GLY A 165 8.39 -19.45 2.42
C GLY A 165 8.14 -18.01 2.01
N SER A 166 9.19 -17.28 1.56
CA SER A 166 9.04 -15.91 1.08
C SER A 166 8.14 -15.82 -0.16
N LEU A 167 8.25 -16.78 -1.07
CA LEU A 167 7.39 -16.84 -2.26
C LEU A 167 5.93 -17.07 -1.88
N VAL A 168 5.65 -18.02 -0.99
CA VAL A 168 4.29 -18.32 -0.54
C VAL A 168 3.68 -17.11 0.16
N ILE A 169 4.39 -16.50 1.09
CA ILE A 169 3.93 -15.30 1.80
C ILE A 169 3.66 -14.15 0.80
N SER A 170 4.55 -13.97 -0.19
CA SER A 170 4.38 -12.94 -1.22
C SER A 170 3.10 -13.15 -2.05
N ILE A 171 2.80 -14.40 -2.43
CA ILE A 171 1.56 -14.74 -3.15
C ILE A 171 0.33 -14.46 -2.29
N ILE A 172 0.34 -14.90 -1.02
CA ILE A 172 -0.77 -14.67 -0.09
C ILE A 172 -1.02 -13.17 0.10
N MET A 173 0.04 -12.38 0.31
CA MET A 173 -0.06 -10.92 0.44
C MET A 173 -0.60 -10.24 -0.82
N ALA A 174 -0.17 -10.70 -2.00
CA ALA A 174 -0.68 -10.17 -3.27
C ALA A 174 -2.18 -10.44 -3.44
N LEU A 175 -2.64 -11.65 -3.17
CA LEU A 175 -4.06 -12.02 -3.22
C LEU A 175 -4.89 -11.26 -2.18
N PHE A 176 -4.40 -11.17 -0.95
CA PHE A 176 -5.05 -10.41 0.12
C PHE A 176 -5.22 -8.93 -0.27
N MET A 177 -4.18 -8.30 -0.82
CA MET A 177 -4.23 -6.91 -1.25
C MET A 177 -5.26 -6.67 -2.36
N ILE A 178 -5.41 -7.62 -3.31
CA ILE A 178 -6.45 -7.54 -4.36
C ILE A 178 -7.84 -7.48 -3.70
N VAL A 179 -8.12 -8.37 -2.76
CA VAL A 179 -9.42 -8.44 -2.07
C VAL A 179 -9.71 -7.14 -1.31
N VAL A 180 -8.72 -6.64 -0.55
CA VAL A 180 -8.86 -5.40 0.22
C VAL A 180 -9.15 -4.21 -0.69
N LEU A 181 -8.35 -4.03 -1.76
CA LEU A 181 -8.52 -2.91 -2.68
C LEU A 181 -9.85 -2.97 -3.43
N GLN A 182 -10.28 -4.16 -3.87
CA GLN A 182 -11.60 -4.29 -4.49
C GLN A 182 -12.72 -3.93 -3.53
N LYS A 183 -12.64 -4.37 -2.28
CA LYS A 183 -13.67 -4.08 -1.27
C LYS A 183 -13.73 -2.61 -0.88
N CYS A 184 -12.58 -1.90 -0.87
CA CYS A 184 -12.52 -0.48 -0.50
C CYS A 184 -12.81 0.46 -1.69
N ILE A 185 -12.38 0.11 -2.91
CA ILE A 185 -12.44 1.04 -4.06
C ILE A 185 -13.71 0.88 -4.87
N LYS A 186 -14.29 -0.32 -4.96
CA LYS A 186 -15.52 -0.55 -5.70
C LYS A 186 -16.70 0.32 -5.25
N PRO A 187 -16.94 0.54 -3.95
CA PRO A 187 -17.96 1.49 -3.49
C PRO A 187 -17.72 2.92 -3.97
N VAL A 188 -16.46 3.37 -4.01
CA VAL A 188 -16.10 4.71 -4.50
C VAL A 188 -16.36 4.86 -6.01
N GLU A 189 -16.07 3.82 -6.81
CA GLU A 189 -16.39 3.79 -8.24
C GLU A 189 -17.92 3.89 -8.44
N ASN A 190 -18.71 3.14 -7.65
CA ASN A 190 -20.17 3.18 -7.71
C ASN A 190 -20.72 4.57 -7.36
N LEU A 191 -20.21 5.22 -6.30
CA LEU A 191 -20.57 6.59 -5.94
C LEU A 191 -20.30 7.57 -7.08
N ASN A 192 -19.13 7.49 -7.68
CA ASN A 192 -18.76 8.36 -8.80
C ASN A 192 -19.65 8.13 -10.03
N GLU A 193 -20.05 6.90 -10.30
CA GLU A 193 -20.98 6.56 -11.40
C GLU A 193 -22.38 7.14 -11.13
N THR A 194 -22.88 6.98 -9.89
CA THR A 194 -24.17 7.56 -9.48
C THR A 194 -24.17 9.08 -9.60
N VAL A 195 -23.12 9.77 -9.11
CA VAL A 195 -22.99 11.22 -9.24
C VAL A 195 -22.94 11.67 -10.71
N LYS A 196 -22.27 10.90 -11.59
CA LYS A 196 -22.27 11.19 -13.03
C LYS A 196 -23.64 11.05 -13.67
N LYS A 197 -24.45 10.05 -13.29
CA LYS A 197 -25.83 9.89 -13.76
C LYS A 197 -26.69 11.07 -13.31
N MET A 198 -26.57 11.46 -12.03
CA MET A 198 -27.27 12.66 -11.52
C MET A 198 -26.88 13.93 -12.27
N ALA A 199 -25.60 14.13 -12.56
CA ALA A 199 -25.13 15.26 -13.38
C ALA A 199 -25.63 15.21 -14.83
N GLY A 200 -25.95 14.03 -15.35
CA GLY A 200 -26.59 13.80 -16.65
C GLY A 200 -28.10 14.01 -16.67
N GLY A 201 -28.71 14.35 -15.51
CA GLY A 201 -30.16 14.60 -15.39
C GLY A 201 -30.96 13.44 -14.79
N GLU A 202 -30.33 12.27 -14.50
CA GLU A 202 -31.00 11.12 -13.86
C GLU A 202 -31.07 11.33 -12.34
N LEU A 203 -31.83 12.33 -11.89
CA LEU A 203 -31.89 12.74 -10.46
C LEU A 203 -32.56 11.72 -9.55
N GLU A 204 -33.32 10.76 -10.09
CA GLU A 204 -33.96 9.67 -9.33
C GLU A 204 -32.96 8.58 -8.90
N THR A 205 -31.76 8.57 -9.50
CA THR A 205 -30.73 7.58 -9.16
C THR A 205 -30.26 7.77 -7.71
N ARG A 206 -30.15 6.69 -6.94
CA ARG A 206 -29.68 6.70 -5.55
C ARG A 206 -28.53 5.74 -5.37
N THR A 207 -27.67 6.03 -4.39
CA THR A 207 -26.60 5.13 -3.98
C THR A 207 -27.16 4.09 -2.99
N ASP A 208 -26.78 2.81 -3.14
CA ASP A 208 -27.08 1.72 -2.19
C ASP A 208 -25.78 1.26 -1.54
N ILE A 209 -25.14 2.14 -0.74
CA ILE A 209 -23.96 1.76 0.04
C ILE A 209 -24.41 1.37 1.44
N LYS A 210 -24.27 0.07 1.74
CA LYS A 210 -24.60 -0.51 3.03
C LYS A 210 -23.36 -0.50 3.92
N GLY A 211 -23.52 -0.03 5.15
CA GLY A 211 -22.42 0.02 6.12
C GLY A 211 -22.63 1.13 7.14
N SER A 212 -21.65 1.29 8.02
CA SER A 212 -21.58 2.36 9.01
C SER A 212 -20.25 3.13 8.94
N ASP A 213 -19.51 2.94 7.85
CA ASP A 213 -18.25 3.60 7.59
C ASP A 213 -18.42 4.98 6.91
N GLU A 214 -17.34 5.66 6.69
CA GLU A 214 -17.31 7.00 6.06
C GLU A 214 -17.90 6.98 4.65
N LEU A 215 -17.80 5.86 3.93
CA LEU A 215 -18.35 5.71 2.58
C LEU A 215 -19.87 5.60 2.62
N ALA A 216 -20.43 4.93 3.61
CA ALA A 216 -21.87 4.86 3.81
C ALA A 216 -22.45 6.23 4.19
N VAL A 217 -21.76 7.00 5.04
CA VAL A 217 -22.13 8.39 5.36
C VAL A 217 -22.08 9.27 4.12
N LEU A 218 -21.03 9.16 3.30
CA LEU A 218 -20.90 9.90 2.05
C LEU A 218 -22.04 9.57 1.07
N GLY A 219 -22.38 8.27 0.93
CA GLY A 219 -23.51 7.81 0.10
C GLY A 219 -24.84 8.41 0.54
N LYS A 220 -25.10 8.46 1.85
CA LYS A 220 -26.29 9.10 2.42
C LYS A 220 -26.34 10.59 2.11
N ASN A 221 -25.23 11.30 2.26
CA ASN A 221 -25.18 12.74 1.96
C ASN A 221 -25.43 13.01 0.47
N ILE A 222 -24.92 12.17 -0.43
CA ILE A 222 -25.17 12.25 -1.87
C ILE A 222 -26.68 12.05 -2.16
N ASN A 223 -27.33 11.08 -1.49
CA ASN A 223 -28.77 10.86 -1.65
C ASN A 223 -29.60 12.06 -1.17
N ILE A 224 -29.24 12.67 -0.03
CA ILE A 224 -29.90 13.88 0.48
C ILE A 224 -29.71 15.04 -0.51
N MET A 225 -28.52 15.21 -1.06
CA MET A 225 -28.26 16.24 -2.07
C MET A 225 -29.11 16.02 -3.33
N ALA A 226 -29.20 14.77 -3.82
CA ALA A 226 -30.02 14.42 -4.96
C ALA A 226 -31.50 14.75 -4.73
N GLU A 227 -32.05 14.37 -3.58
CA GLU A 227 -33.41 14.70 -3.18
C GLU A 227 -33.68 16.20 -3.12
N THR A 228 -32.75 16.97 -2.58
CA THR A 228 -32.83 18.44 -2.51
C THR A 228 -32.86 19.05 -3.92
N ILE A 229 -31.97 18.57 -4.82
CA ILE A 229 -31.93 19.06 -6.22
C ILE A 229 -33.22 18.70 -6.95
N GLU A 230 -33.73 17.46 -6.80
CA GLU A 230 -34.96 17.00 -7.42
C GLU A 230 -36.15 17.86 -6.98
N ASN A 231 -36.30 18.12 -5.67
CA ASN A 231 -37.34 18.96 -5.12
C ASN A 231 -37.26 20.41 -5.62
N ASN A 232 -36.07 21.00 -5.63
CA ASN A 232 -35.86 22.34 -6.15
C ASN A 232 -36.21 22.44 -7.65
N MET A 233 -35.81 21.44 -8.43
CA MET A 233 -36.10 21.40 -9.87
C MET A 233 -37.59 21.33 -10.12
N LYS A 234 -38.32 20.50 -9.33
CA LYS A 234 -39.80 20.43 -9.40
C LYS A 234 -40.45 21.76 -9.05
N GLN A 235 -40.00 22.40 -8.00
CA GLN A 235 -40.50 23.73 -7.64
C GLN A 235 -40.28 24.77 -8.76
N ILE A 236 -39.08 24.77 -9.37
CA ILE A 236 -38.78 25.68 -10.50
C ILE A 236 -39.70 25.40 -11.70
N MET A 237 -39.94 24.12 -12.02
CA MET A 237 -40.86 23.74 -13.10
C MET A 237 -42.29 24.17 -12.81
N ASP A 238 -42.80 23.92 -11.61
CA ASP A 238 -44.12 24.35 -11.18
C ASP A 238 -44.28 25.89 -11.24
N GLU A 239 -43.24 26.62 -10.82
CA GLU A 239 -43.23 28.08 -10.94
C GLU A 239 -43.21 28.56 -12.40
N ALA A 240 -42.43 27.90 -13.25
CA ALA A 240 -42.38 28.22 -14.69
C ALA A 240 -43.71 27.94 -15.37
N GLU A 241 -44.36 26.80 -15.06
CA GLU A 241 -45.71 26.50 -15.58
C GLU A 241 -46.76 27.51 -15.14
N ARG A 242 -46.76 27.87 -13.85
CA ARG A 242 -47.68 28.94 -13.32
C ARG A 242 -47.43 30.25 -13.99
N LYS A 243 -46.17 30.62 -14.24
CA LYS A 243 -45.81 31.85 -14.93
C LYS A 243 -46.29 31.81 -16.39
N GLN A 244 -46.12 30.72 -17.09
CA GLN A 244 -46.57 30.55 -18.47
C GLN A 244 -48.10 30.63 -18.54
N TRP A 245 -48.82 29.87 -17.69
CA TRP A 245 -50.25 29.91 -17.60
C TRP A 245 -50.81 31.36 -17.35
N PHE A 246 -50.15 32.08 -16.47
CA PHE A 246 -50.49 33.50 -16.20
C PHE A 246 -50.33 34.37 -17.43
N ILE A 247 -49.22 34.24 -18.18
CA ILE A 247 -48.95 34.99 -19.40
C ILE A 247 -50.00 34.65 -20.48
N ASP A 248 -50.31 33.38 -20.66
CA ASP A 248 -51.26 32.91 -21.66
C ASP A 248 -52.69 33.45 -21.39
N ASN A 249 -53.14 33.35 -20.12
CA ASN A 249 -54.41 33.91 -19.71
C ASN A 249 -54.48 35.43 -19.87
N LEU A 250 -53.42 36.12 -19.49
CA LEU A 250 -53.34 37.56 -19.65
C LEU A 250 -53.45 37.96 -21.12
N ALA A 251 -52.71 37.28 -22.00
CA ALA A 251 -52.76 37.50 -23.44
C ALA A 251 -54.19 37.30 -24.00
N HIS A 252 -54.91 36.26 -23.53
CA HIS A 252 -56.28 36.03 -23.90
C HIS A 252 -57.26 37.13 -23.42
N GLU A 253 -57.13 37.50 -22.14
CA GLU A 253 -58.00 38.54 -21.56
C GLU A 253 -57.74 39.92 -22.16
N MET A 254 -56.51 40.24 -22.61
CA MET A 254 -56.18 41.47 -23.33
C MET A 254 -56.61 41.44 -24.79
N LYS A 255 -56.57 40.29 -25.47
CA LYS A 255 -56.91 40.15 -26.88
C LYS A 255 -58.39 40.57 -27.16
N THR A 256 -59.29 40.11 -26.27
CA THR A 256 -60.77 40.34 -26.44
C THR A 256 -61.08 41.79 -26.46
N PRO A 257 -60.75 42.64 -25.47
CA PRO A 257 -61.08 44.07 -25.50
C PRO A 257 -60.37 44.85 -26.64
N VAL A 258 -59.09 44.45 -26.92
CA VAL A 258 -58.37 45.09 -28.05
C VAL A 258 -59.02 44.77 -29.36
N THR A 259 -59.47 43.51 -29.60
CA THR A 259 -60.20 43.12 -30.80
C THR A 259 -61.55 43.86 -30.91
N GLY A 260 -62.24 44.04 -29.78
CA GLY A 260 -63.48 44.82 -29.73
C GLY A 260 -63.27 46.33 -30.10
N ILE A 261 -62.27 46.96 -29.50
CA ILE A 261 -61.93 48.33 -29.83
C ILE A 261 -61.59 48.52 -31.32
N CYS A 262 -60.71 47.61 -31.87
CA CYS A 262 -60.34 47.69 -33.28
C CYS A 262 -61.54 47.44 -34.18
N GLY A 263 -62.44 46.51 -33.86
CA GLY A 263 -63.64 46.24 -34.63
C GLY A 263 -64.62 47.41 -34.68
N PHE A 264 -64.84 48.06 -33.54
CA PHE A 264 -65.67 49.25 -33.50
C PHE A 264 -65.07 50.47 -34.25
N VAL A 265 -63.75 50.65 -34.16
CA VAL A 265 -63.03 51.63 -34.93
C VAL A 265 -63.13 51.36 -36.44
N GLU A 266 -62.91 50.15 -36.91
CA GLU A 266 -63.06 49.76 -38.32
C GLU A 266 -64.51 49.97 -38.83
N TYR A 267 -65.49 49.61 -37.98
CA TYR A 267 -66.89 49.81 -38.31
C TYR A 267 -67.18 51.28 -38.51
N MET A 268 -66.73 52.18 -37.61
CA MET A 268 -66.93 53.63 -37.75
C MET A 268 -66.23 54.23 -38.97
N GLU A 269 -65.08 53.64 -39.40
CA GLU A 269 -64.35 54.13 -40.59
C GLU A 269 -64.99 53.73 -41.91
N ARG A 270 -65.58 52.47 -41.97
CA ARG A 270 -66.04 51.91 -43.20
C ARG A 270 -67.55 52.07 -43.46
N ALA A 271 -68.35 52.24 -42.44
CA ALA A 271 -69.79 52.29 -42.52
C ALA A 271 -70.29 53.79 -42.53
N LYS A 272 -71.33 54.11 -43.29
CA LYS A 272 -72.07 55.32 -43.15
C LYS A 272 -72.99 55.18 -41.96
N ILE A 273 -72.64 55.65 -40.83
CA ILE A 273 -73.35 55.51 -39.54
C ILE A 273 -73.96 56.87 -39.14
N SER A 274 -75.02 56.81 -38.36
CA SER A 274 -75.65 58.01 -37.76
C SER A 274 -74.80 58.53 -36.60
N ASP A 275 -75.05 59.79 -36.16
CA ASP A 275 -74.35 60.38 -35.01
C ASP A 275 -74.68 59.62 -33.70
N GLU A 276 -75.89 59.06 -33.57
CA GLU A 276 -76.30 58.21 -32.46
C GLU A 276 -75.52 56.93 -32.43
N GLU A 277 -75.38 56.20 -33.55
CA GLU A 277 -74.59 54.94 -33.66
C GLU A 277 -73.08 55.21 -33.37
N LYS A 278 -72.59 56.41 -33.80
CA LYS A 278 -71.21 56.75 -33.51
C LYS A 278 -70.94 56.96 -32.00
N MET A 279 -71.93 57.57 -31.31
CA MET A 279 -71.84 57.72 -29.86
C MET A 279 -71.92 56.40 -29.12
N GLU A 280 -72.71 55.42 -29.59
CA GLU A 280 -72.70 54.07 -29.02
C GLU A 280 -71.37 53.36 -29.22
N CYS A 281 -70.79 53.40 -30.41
CA CYS A 281 -69.47 52.81 -30.67
C CYS A 281 -68.40 53.42 -29.79
N LEU A 282 -68.34 54.75 -29.60
CA LEU A 282 -67.44 55.43 -28.70
C LEU A 282 -67.64 55.01 -27.24
N GLY A 283 -68.91 54.80 -26.83
CA GLY A 283 -69.26 54.26 -25.52
C GLY A 283 -68.63 52.84 -25.27
N PHE A 284 -68.74 51.94 -26.26
CA PHE A 284 -68.15 50.59 -26.20
C PHE A 284 -66.58 50.66 -26.13
N ILE A 285 -65.97 51.48 -26.99
CA ILE A 285 -64.52 51.69 -27.00
C ILE A 285 -64.08 52.22 -25.65
N GLY A 286 -64.77 53.23 -25.07
CA GLY A 286 -64.45 53.75 -23.74
C GLY A 286 -64.61 52.73 -22.64
N HIS A 287 -65.61 51.85 -22.70
CA HIS A 287 -65.79 50.76 -21.74
C HIS A 287 -64.66 49.78 -21.80
N GLU A 288 -64.28 49.28 -23.01
CA GLU A 288 -63.19 48.31 -23.16
C GLU A 288 -61.81 48.90 -22.81
N ALA A 289 -61.59 50.22 -23.13
CA ALA A 289 -60.36 50.89 -22.71
C ALA A 289 -60.24 51.02 -21.19
N LYS A 290 -61.35 51.28 -20.49
CA LYS A 290 -61.38 51.31 -19.03
C LYS A 290 -61.19 49.93 -18.40
N ARG A 291 -61.70 48.88 -19.05
CA ARG A 291 -61.48 47.52 -18.66
C ARG A 291 -59.98 47.15 -18.75
N LEU A 292 -59.29 47.49 -19.83
CA LEU A 292 -57.83 47.31 -19.97
C LEU A 292 -57.05 48.12 -18.92
N GLN A 293 -57.47 49.32 -18.61
CA GLN A 293 -56.84 50.13 -17.57
C GLN A 293 -56.95 49.51 -16.20
N ASN A 294 -58.10 48.98 -15.83
CA ASN A 294 -58.31 48.28 -14.55
C ASN A 294 -57.44 47.00 -14.48
N MET A 295 -57.41 46.21 -15.56
CA MET A 295 -56.50 45.03 -15.63
C MET A 295 -55.04 45.46 -15.44
N SER A 296 -54.60 46.59 -16.02
CA SER A 296 -53.22 47.05 -15.82
C SER A 296 -52.92 47.40 -14.35
N TYR A 297 -53.88 48.02 -13.65
CA TYR A 297 -53.73 48.29 -12.21
C TYR A 297 -53.69 47.05 -11.37
N GLU A 298 -54.54 46.03 -11.63
CA GLU A 298 -54.50 44.75 -10.95
C GLU A 298 -53.17 44.03 -11.14
N LEU A 299 -52.59 44.11 -12.35
CA LEU A 299 -51.26 43.55 -12.64
C LEU A 299 -50.14 44.26 -11.86
N LEU A 300 -50.21 45.60 -11.75
CA LEU A 300 -49.27 46.41 -10.98
C LEU A 300 -49.32 46.04 -9.49
N ASP A 301 -50.53 45.91 -8.94
CA ASP A 301 -50.73 45.50 -7.53
C ASP A 301 -50.16 44.10 -7.24
N LEU A 302 -50.41 43.13 -8.15
CA LEU A 302 -49.83 41.80 -8.06
C LEU A 302 -48.30 41.82 -8.14
N ALA A 303 -47.71 42.69 -8.96
CA ALA A 303 -46.25 42.83 -9.06
C ALA A 303 -45.62 43.42 -7.78
N VAL A 304 -46.30 44.39 -7.14
CA VAL A 304 -45.84 45.00 -5.89
C VAL A 304 -45.90 44.01 -4.71
N ILE A 305 -46.99 43.25 -4.60
CA ILE A 305 -47.14 42.21 -3.55
C ILE A 305 -46.03 41.16 -3.67
N ARG A 306 -45.75 40.65 -4.86
CA ARG A 306 -44.66 39.70 -5.07
C ARG A 306 -43.28 40.26 -4.69
N HIS A 307 -43.01 41.54 -4.96
CA HIS A 307 -41.74 42.16 -4.58
C HIS A 307 -41.57 42.31 -3.06
N SER A 308 -42.66 42.49 -2.31
CA SER A 308 -42.66 42.61 -0.86
C SER A 308 -42.45 41.27 -0.17
N ASP A 309 -42.94 40.15 -0.71
CA ASP A 309 -42.77 38.81 -0.16
C ASP A 309 -41.33 38.26 -0.37
N ILE A 310 -40.71 38.58 -1.53
CA ILE A 310 -39.31 38.21 -1.79
C ILE A 310 -38.34 38.91 -0.82
N LYS A 311 -38.65 40.16 -0.42
CA LYS A 311 -37.85 40.89 0.58
C LYS A 311 -37.97 40.31 1.98
N LYS A 312 -39.09 39.71 2.37
CA LYS A 312 -39.27 39.06 3.69
C LYS A 312 -38.58 37.74 3.79
N GLN A 313 -38.49 36.95 2.72
CA GLN A 313 -37.78 35.65 2.71
C GLN A 313 -36.25 35.75 2.75
N ASN A 314 -35.67 36.87 2.32
CA ASN A 314 -34.19 37.07 2.33
C ASN A 314 -33.67 37.69 3.65
N ILE A 315 -34.49 37.85 4.69
CA ILE A 315 -34.12 38.46 5.98
C ILE A 315 -34.27 37.46 7.16
N SER A 316 -34.69 36.22 6.90
CA SER A 316 -34.73 35.10 7.86
C SER A 316 -33.70 34.08 7.51
#